data_239960a5f6c9ed723ced4643f06c52c8
#
_entry.id   239960a5f6c9ed723ced4643f06c52c8
#
_cell.length_a   1.000
_cell.length_b   1.000
_cell.length_c   1.000
_cell.angle_alpha   90.00
_cell.angle_beta   90.00
_cell.angle_gamma   90.00
#
_symmetry.space_group_name_H-M   'P 1'
#
loop_
_entity.id
_entity.type
_entity.pdbx_description
1 polymer ?
#
loop_
_entity_poly.entity_id
_entity_poly.type
_entity_poly.pdbx_seq_one_letter_code
_entity_poly.pdbx_strand_id
1 'polypeptide(L)'
;QATDYTMASCTLMFDQRKLDWSDEILRLSNIERRLLCDCYPSSTVLGEVSPAAAEATGLAAGTPVVLGGHDFLCGALPVGAFKPGVVLDVTGTWEIVLTAIPEPILTTQAQQMGMTVESHVARGMYAGWGGAVASEMLEWYRKEYGFAAKHQAETAGGVDWDYLMASAAEAPAGARGVMFLPHMSGAGCPVVDPRSLGSFVGLSNFVTRGDMLRAIIEGLDYQFLDIVKAMQTGLGVDPDRFVAVGGAVRNKFWMQNKADVVGRPIEVPEVEEATPLGAAILAGIGVGLYKDEQDAFDHVYKPGQTYEPNPQLAP
;
A
#
# COMPACT_ATOMS: atom_id res chain seq x y z
N GLN A 1 5.15 0.28 29.19
CA GLN A 1 4.93 -0.18 27.82
C GLN A 1 3.75 0.57 27.23
N ALA A 2 3.82 0.91 25.95
CA ALA A 2 2.78 1.63 25.22
C ALA A 2 2.71 1.11 23.79
N THR A 3 1.56 1.29 23.14
CA THR A 3 1.37 1.10 21.70
C THR A 3 0.62 2.31 21.11
N ASP A 4 0.71 2.48 19.80
CA ASP A 4 -0.11 3.46 19.11
C ASP A 4 -1.45 2.87 18.64
N TYR A 5 -2.38 3.76 18.28
CA TYR A 5 -3.72 3.36 17.85
C TYR A 5 -3.71 2.50 16.58
N THR A 6 -2.77 2.72 15.67
CA THR A 6 -2.71 1.98 14.42
C THR A 6 -2.32 0.52 14.66
N MET A 7 -1.29 0.29 15.46
CA MET A 7 -0.86 -1.06 15.83
C MET A 7 -1.88 -1.77 16.74
N ALA A 8 -2.54 -1.03 17.64
CA ALA A 8 -3.64 -1.57 18.41
C ALA A 8 -4.80 -2.01 17.51
N SER A 9 -5.12 -1.23 16.47
CA SER A 9 -6.16 -1.55 15.49
C SER A 9 -5.93 -2.89 14.79
N CYS A 10 -4.69 -3.20 14.43
CA CYS A 10 -4.32 -4.45 13.75
C CYS A 10 -4.61 -5.70 14.58
N THR A 11 -4.76 -5.57 15.88
CA THR A 11 -5.05 -6.71 16.76
C THR A 11 -6.49 -7.22 16.68
N LEU A 12 -7.40 -6.44 16.07
CA LEU A 12 -8.86 -6.63 16.06
C LEU A 12 -9.50 -6.55 17.46
N MET A 13 -8.74 -6.16 18.47
CA MET A 13 -9.23 -6.00 19.85
C MET A 13 -9.44 -4.54 20.26
N PHE A 14 -9.14 -3.61 19.36
CA PHE A 14 -9.23 -2.17 19.57
C PHE A 14 -10.59 -1.63 19.13
N ASP A 15 -11.23 -0.80 19.94
CA ASP A 15 -12.47 -0.11 19.60
C ASP A 15 -12.13 1.23 18.92
N GLN A 16 -12.31 1.29 17.61
CA GLN A 16 -11.99 2.45 16.76
C GLN A 16 -12.75 3.72 17.13
N ARG A 17 -13.90 3.60 17.81
CA ARG A 17 -14.70 4.76 18.23
C ARG A 17 -14.28 5.28 19.59
N LYS A 18 -13.90 4.36 20.49
CA LYS A 18 -13.45 4.71 21.85
C LYS A 18 -11.97 5.04 21.91
N LEU A 19 -11.20 4.61 20.90
CA LEU A 19 -9.74 4.69 20.83
C LEU A 19 -9.06 4.02 22.03
N ASP A 20 -9.61 2.86 22.44
CA ASP A 20 -9.08 2.00 23.49
C ASP A 20 -9.43 0.53 23.22
N TRP A 21 -8.91 -0.38 23.99
CA TRP A 21 -9.22 -1.79 23.91
C TRP A 21 -10.71 -2.07 24.14
N SER A 22 -11.28 -3.00 23.38
CA SER A 22 -12.68 -3.39 23.48
C SER A 22 -12.88 -4.40 24.61
N ASP A 23 -13.52 -3.97 25.72
CA ASP A 23 -13.84 -4.85 26.85
C ASP A 23 -14.66 -6.07 26.41
N GLU A 24 -15.56 -5.90 25.41
CA GLU A 24 -16.38 -6.99 24.91
C GLU A 24 -15.53 -8.03 24.18
N ILE A 25 -14.63 -7.61 23.28
CA ILE A 25 -13.76 -8.52 22.55
C ILE A 25 -12.78 -9.20 23.49
N LEU A 26 -12.20 -8.48 24.43
CA LEU A 26 -11.30 -9.05 25.45
C LEU A 26 -12.00 -10.13 26.26
N ARG A 27 -13.23 -9.87 26.69
CA ARG A 27 -14.04 -10.85 27.42
C ARG A 27 -14.35 -12.09 26.58
N LEU A 28 -14.74 -11.91 25.31
CA LEU A 28 -15.04 -13.02 24.40
C LEU A 28 -13.81 -13.87 24.07
N SER A 29 -12.64 -13.23 23.98
CA SER A 29 -11.36 -13.89 23.69
C SER A 29 -10.66 -14.44 24.94
N ASN A 30 -11.21 -14.21 26.13
CA ASN A 30 -10.62 -14.55 27.42
C ASN A 30 -9.22 -13.96 27.63
N ILE A 31 -9.03 -12.70 27.19
CA ILE A 31 -7.79 -11.93 27.34
C ILE A 31 -7.98 -10.90 28.44
N GLU A 32 -7.09 -10.93 29.44
CA GLU A 32 -7.11 -9.97 30.52
C GLU A 32 -6.54 -8.61 30.09
N ARG A 33 -7.25 -7.51 30.35
CA ARG A 33 -6.82 -6.13 30.03
C ARG A 33 -5.39 -5.81 30.52
N ARG A 34 -4.98 -6.36 31.67
CA ARG A 34 -3.64 -6.15 32.25
C ARG A 34 -2.48 -6.69 31.40
N LEU A 35 -2.76 -7.58 30.44
CA LEU A 35 -1.76 -8.10 29.51
C LEU A 35 -1.48 -7.13 28.34
N LEU A 36 -2.33 -6.14 28.17
CA LEU A 36 -2.24 -5.15 27.11
C LEU A 36 -1.69 -3.83 27.64
N CYS A 37 -0.83 -3.20 26.87
CA CYS A 37 -0.31 -1.87 27.19
C CYS A 37 -1.36 -0.77 26.93
N ASP A 38 -1.09 0.43 27.42
CA ASP A 38 -1.92 1.59 27.12
C ASP A 38 -1.72 2.04 25.67
N CYS A 39 -2.81 2.55 25.05
CA CYS A 39 -2.84 3.02 23.68
C CYS A 39 -2.77 4.54 23.64
N TYR A 40 -1.99 5.06 22.71
CA TYR A 40 -1.81 6.51 22.52
C TYR A 40 -1.87 6.85 21.02
N PRO A 41 -2.16 8.09 20.65
CA PRO A 41 -2.01 8.53 19.26
C PRO A 41 -0.54 8.51 18.84
N SER A 42 -0.30 8.28 17.56
CA SER A 42 1.04 8.49 16.95
C SER A 42 1.58 9.89 17.29
N SER A 43 2.88 10.10 17.23
CA SER A 43 3.58 11.32 17.66
C SER A 43 3.53 11.61 19.16
N THR A 44 3.04 10.71 20.00
CA THR A 44 3.09 10.87 21.46
C THR A 44 4.53 10.65 21.96
N VAL A 45 5.05 11.60 22.72
CA VAL A 45 6.34 11.45 23.43
C VAL A 45 6.13 10.57 24.66
N LEU A 46 6.77 9.42 24.70
CA LEU A 46 6.67 8.46 25.80
C LEU A 46 7.68 8.67 26.92
N GLY A 47 8.78 9.35 26.61
CA GLY A 47 9.89 9.56 27.52
C GLY A 47 11.17 9.86 26.77
N GLU A 48 12.29 9.51 27.36
CA GLU A 48 13.62 9.80 26.85
C GLU A 48 14.52 8.56 26.89
N VAL A 49 15.53 8.55 26.03
CA VAL A 49 16.59 7.51 26.05
C VAL A 49 17.28 7.54 27.41
N SER A 50 17.19 6.45 28.14
CA SER A 50 17.84 6.31 29.46
C SER A 50 19.37 6.23 29.33
N PRO A 51 20.16 6.57 30.38
CA PRO A 51 21.62 6.41 30.33
C PRO A 51 22.07 4.98 29.96
N ALA A 52 21.38 3.95 30.45
CA ALA A 52 21.71 2.57 30.12
C ALA A 52 21.42 2.25 28.65
N ALA A 53 20.31 2.76 28.09
CA ALA A 53 20.03 2.61 26.65
C ALA A 53 21.03 3.40 25.79
N ALA A 54 21.42 4.60 26.22
CA ALA A 54 22.44 5.39 25.54
C ALA A 54 23.78 4.64 25.46
N GLU A 55 24.22 4.04 26.56
CA GLU A 55 25.44 3.23 26.60
C GLU A 55 25.36 2.02 25.65
N ALA A 56 24.20 1.33 25.60
CA ALA A 56 24.02 0.16 24.76
C ALA A 56 23.88 0.45 23.26
N THR A 57 23.34 1.62 22.88
CA THR A 57 22.97 1.95 21.49
C THR A 57 23.83 3.03 20.84
N GLY A 58 24.55 3.83 21.64
CA GLY A 58 25.30 5.01 21.17
C GLY A 58 24.40 6.26 20.96
N LEU A 59 23.11 6.19 21.22
CA LEU A 59 22.22 7.34 21.21
C LEU A 59 22.53 8.29 22.37
N ALA A 60 22.25 9.59 22.24
CA ALA A 60 22.40 10.52 23.33
C ALA A 60 21.33 10.26 24.42
N ALA A 61 21.75 10.21 25.69
CA ALA A 61 20.80 10.17 26.80
C ALA A 61 19.95 11.46 26.80
N GLY A 62 18.65 11.31 27.11
CA GLY A 62 17.69 12.42 27.04
C GLY A 62 17.09 12.66 25.65
N THR A 63 17.46 11.87 24.62
CA THR A 63 16.79 11.93 23.31
C THR A 63 15.33 11.51 23.47
N PRO A 64 14.34 12.33 23.02
CA PRO A 64 12.92 11.97 23.11
C PRO A 64 12.60 10.67 22.35
N VAL A 65 11.80 9.82 22.97
CA VAL A 65 11.25 8.61 22.37
C VAL A 65 9.78 8.86 22.02
N VAL A 66 9.48 8.81 20.72
CA VAL A 66 8.17 9.16 20.16
C VAL A 66 7.53 7.93 19.55
N LEU A 67 6.23 7.76 19.75
CA LEU A 67 5.45 6.71 19.09
C LEU A 67 5.37 6.93 17.58
N GLY A 68 5.69 5.90 16.82
CA GLY A 68 5.45 5.81 15.39
C GLY A 68 4.03 5.33 15.08
N GLY A 69 3.91 4.38 14.15
CA GLY A 69 2.65 3.77 13.75
C GLY A 69 2.87 2.61 12.78
N HIS A 70 1.79 2.06 12.29
CA HIS A 70 1.79 1.02 11.25
C HIS A 70 2.58 1.50 10.02
N ASP A 71 3.42 0.65 9.49
CA ASP A 71 4.46 1.02 8.51
C ASP A 71 3.91 1.73 7.26
N PHE A 72 2.93 1.15 6.57
CA PHE A 72 2.36 1.78 5.37
C PHE A 72 1.57 3.07 5.69
N LEU A 73 1.00 3.19 6.90
CA LEU A 73 0.36 4.43 7.35
C LEU A 73 1.38 5.52 7.67
N CYS A 74 2.56 5.16 8.20
CA CYS A 74 3.67 6.10 8.26
C CYS A 74 4.03 6.59 6.86
N GLY A 75 4.12 5.68 5.89
CA GLY A 75 4.39 6.00 4.48
C GLY A 75 3.36 6.89 3.81
N ALA A 76 2.15 7.00 4.36
CA ALA A 76 1.11 7.90 3.86
C ALA A 76 1.41 9.39 4.12
N LEU A 77 2.15 9.73 5.19
CA LEU A 77 2.41 11.11 5.57
C LEU A 77 3.21 11.90 4.54
N PRO A 78 4.41 11.44 4.10
CA PRO A 78 5.25 12.22 3.19
C PRO A 78 4.65 12.41 1.80
N VAL A 79 3.61 11.67 1.46
CA VAL A 79 2.95 11.74 0.15
C VAL A 79 1.55 12.39 0.19
N GLY A 80 1.12 12.82 1.37
CA GLY A 80 -0.14 13.55 1.58
C GLY A 80 -1.39 12.67 1.65
N ALA A 81 -1.23 11.34 1.79
CA ALA A 81 -2.35 10.41 1.88
C ALA A 81 -3.02 10.36 3.26
N PHE A 82 -2.77 11.35 4.09
CA PHE A 82 -3.53 11.67 5.30
C PHE A 82 -4.73 12.61 5.01
N LYS A 83 -4.89 13.05 3.77
CA LYS A 83 -6.01 13.88 3.33
C LYS A 83 -7.09 13.02 2.67
N PRO A 84 -8.38 13.22 2.98
CA PRO A 84 -9.46 12.58 2.23
C PRO A 84 -9.36 12.87 0.74
N GLY A 85 -9.71 11.87 -0.09
CA GLY A 85 -9.62 11.98 -1.55
C GLY A 85 -8.25 11.61 -2.14
N VAL A 86 -7.19 11.56 -1.34
CA VAL A 86 -5.89 11.02 -1.78
C VAL A 86 -5.89 9.51 -1.58
N VAL A 87 -5.72 8.77 -2.66
CA VAL A 87 -5.53 7.32 -2.64
C VAL A 87 -4.05 7.02 -2.79
N LEU A 88 -3.50 6.32 -1.82
CA LEU A 88 -2.13 5.81 -1.85
C LEU A 88 -2.15 4.33 -2.27
N ASP A 89 -1.37 4.03 -3.29
CA ASP A 89 -1.03 2.69 -3.73
C ASP A 89 0.39 2.34 -3.25
N VAL A 90 0.49 1.43 -2.30
CA VAL A 90 1.76 0.86 -1.87
C VAL A 90 1.99 -0.43 -2.65
N THR A 91 2.68 -0.31 -3.79
CA THR A 91 2.88 -1.42 -4.73
C THR A 91 4.21 -2.13 -4.47
N GLY A 92 4.12 -3.34 -3.94
CA GLY A 92 5.24 -4.23 -3.65
C GLY A 92 4.86 -5.69 -3.88
N THR A 93 5.36 -6.61 -3.05
CA THR A 93 4.91 -8.01 -3.03
C THR A 93 3.41 -8.08 -2.80
N TRP A 94 2.92 -7.27 -1.87
CA TRP A 94 1.51 -6.91 -1.71
C TRP A 94 1.25 -5.55 -2.35
N GLU A 95 0.03 -5.35 -2.79
CA GLU A 95 -0.52 -4.06 -3.16
C GLU A 95 -1.52 -3.67 -2.08
N ILE A 96 -1.28 -2.55 -1.42
CA ILE A 96 -2.17 -1.98 -0.43
C ILE A 96 -2.66 -0.65 -0.95
N VAL A 97 -3.96 -0.54 -1.12
CA VAL A 97 -4.63 0.68 -1.59
C VAL A 97 -5.35 1.29 -0.41
N LEU A 98 -4.95 2.49 -0.01
CA LEU A 98 -5.49 3.14 1.17
C LEU A 98 -5.89 4.59 0.92
N THR A 99 -6.80 5.09 1.74
CA THR A 99 -7.20 6.49 1.80
C THR A 99 -7.53 6.89 3.23
N ALA A 100 -7.32 8.17 3.54
CA ALA A 100 -7.76 8.72 4.82
C ALA A 100 -9.26 9.03 4.80
N ILE A 101 -9.94 8.70 5.90
CA ILE A 101 -11.35 8.99 6.13
C ILE A 101 -11.53 9.70 7.48
N PRO A 102 -12.45 10.67 7.60
CA PRO A 102 -12.61 11.47 8.82
C PRO A 102 -13.30 10.71 9.96
N GLU A 103 -14.04 9.64 9.63
CA GLU A 103 -14.78 8.83 10.59
C GLU A 103 -14.61 7.33 10.29
N PRO A 104 -14.64 6.44 11.30
CA PRO A 104 -14.49 5.00 11.08
C PRO A 104 -15.78 4.43 10.47
N ILE A 105 -15.73 4.05 9.19
CA ILE A 105 -16.85 3.46 8.45
C ILE A 105 -16.89 1.96 8.70
N LEU A 106 -17.52 1.57 9.80
CA LEU A 106 -17.62 0.18 10.28
C LEU A 106 -18.98 -0.41 9.90
N THR A 107 -19.16 -0.70 8.60
CA THR A 107 -20.40 -1.24 8.04
C THR A 107 -20.21 -2.68 7.54
N THR A 108 -21.29 -3.45 7.56
CA THR A 108 -21.30 -4.79 6.94
C THR A 108 -20.95 -4.73 5.46
N GLN A 109 -21.35 -3.67 4.77
CA GLN A 109 -21.04 -3.47 3.35
C GLN A 109 -19.52 -3.33 3.13
N ALA A 110 -18.84 -2.47 3.90
CA ALA A 110 -17.38 -2.31 3.82
C ALA A 110 -16.67 -3.64 4.11
N GLN A 111 -17.10 -4.37 5.13
CA GLN A 111 -16.56 -5.68 5.48
C GLN A 111 -16.75 -6.71 4.35
N GLN A 112 -17.95 -6.79 3.76
CA GLN A 112 -18.24 -7.72 2.66
C GLN A 112 -17.44 -7.41 1.39
N MET A 113 -17.03 -6.17 1.22
CA MET A 113 -16.13 -5.72 0.15
C MET A 113 -14.65 -5.88 0.50
N GLY A 114 -14.32 -6.58 1.59
CA GLY A 114 -12.93 -6.82 1.99
C GLY A 114 -12.18 -5.56 2.43
N MET A 115 -12.91 -4.47 2.76
CA MET A 115 -12.29 -3.25 3.28
C MET A 115 -11.92 -3.40 4.74
N THR A 116 -10.74 -2.94 5.08
CA THR A 116 -10.27 -2.77 6.47
C THR A 116 -10.34 -1.30 6.84
N VAL A 117 -10.76 -1.03 8.07
CA VAL A 117 -10.77 0.32 8.65
C VAL A 117 -9.98 0.29 9.95
N GLU A 118 -9.00 1.16 10.06
CA GLU A 118 -8.17 1.30 11.25
C GLU A 118 -7.90 2.79 11.57
N SER A 119 -7.35 3.07 12.76
CA SER A 119 -6.88 4.41 13.07
C SER A 119 -5.75 4.83 12.14
N HIS A 120 -5.69 6.08 11.73
CA HIS A 120 -4.58 6.62 10.96
C HIS A 120 -3.50 7.20 11.88
N VAL A 121 -2.25 7.27 11.42
CA VAL A 121 -1.16 7.96 12.15
C VAL A 121 -1.39 9.47 12.22
N ALA A 122 -2.14 10.05 11.27
CA ALA A 122 -2.57 11.45 11.34
C ALA A 122 -3.71 11.61 12.34
N ARG A 123 -3.62 12.66 13.15
CA ARG A 123 -4.56 12.90 14.25
C ARG A 123 -6.00 13.10 13.76
N GLY A 124 -6.94 12.39 14.40
CA GLY A 124 -8.37 12.52 14.10
C GLY A 124 -8.79 11.92 12.76
N MET A 125 -7.91 11.17 12.12
CA MET A 125 -8.20 10.48 10.88
C MET A 125 -8.20 8.96 11.08
N TYR A 126 -8.88 8.27 10.19
CA TYR A 126 -8.87 6.83 10.04
C TYR A 126 -8.36 6.47 8.66
N ALA A 127 -7.87 5.25 8.49
CA ALA A 127 -7.49 4.70 7.20
C ALA A 127 -8.52 3.66 6.78
N GLY A 128 -9.04 3.80 5.57
CA GLY A 128 -9.79 2.74 4.90
C GLY A 128 -8.91 2.14 3.81
N TRP A 129 -8.73 0.83 3.81
CA TRP A 129 -7.85 0.19 2.85
C TRP A 129 -8.30 -1.22 2.44
N GLY A 130 -7.85 -1.63 1.28
CA GLY A 130 -7.93 -3.00 0.80
C GLY A 130 -6.61 -3.43 0.20
N GLY A 131 -6.36 -4.73 0.13
CA GLY A 131 -5.12 -5.24 -0.41
C GLY A 131 -5.24 -6.60 -1.06
N ALA A 132 -4.25 -6.91 -1.89
CA ALA A 132 -4.08 -8.18 -2.56
C ALA A 132 -2.61 -8.47 -2.84
N VAL A 133 -2.27 -9.71 -3.15
CA VAL A 133 -0.93 -10.08 -3.60
C VAL A 133 -0.70 -9.53 -5.01
N ALA A 134 0.45 -8.95 -5.28
CA ALA A 134 0.75 -8.28 -6.55
C ALA A 134 2.07 -8.75 -7.20
N SER A 135 3.22 -8.14 -6.89
CA SER A 135 4.45 -8.38 -7.66
C SER A 135 5.02 -9.79 -7.53
N GLU A 136 4.57 -10.59 -6.55
CA GLU A 136 4.93 -12.01 -6.46
C GLU A 136 4.62 -12.77 -7.75
N MET A 137 3.55 -12.39 -8.45
CA MET A 137 3.13 -13.03 -9.71
C MET A 137 4.08 -12.71 -10.86
N LEU A 138 4.66 -11.51 -10.86
CA LEU A 138 5.68 -11.12 -11.82
C LEU A 138 7.00 -11.89 -11.56
N GLU A 139 7.37 -12.06 -10.28
CA GLU A 139 8.53 -12.85 -9.91
C GLU A 139 8.34 -14.35 -10.24
N TRP A 140 7.15 -14.89 -9.99
CA TRP A 140 6.79 -16.23 -10.43
C TRP A 140 6.93 -16.37 -11.96
N TYR A 141 6.40 -15.41 -12.73
CA TYR A 141 6.51 -15.43 -14.18
C TYR A 141 7.97 -15.35 -14.63
N ARG A 142 8.77 -14.47 -14.04
CA ARG A 142 10.21 -14.35 -14.33
C ARG A 142 10.94 -15.67 -14.10
N LYS A 143 10.65 -16.33 -13.00
CA LYS A 143 11.28 -17.60 -12.63
C LYS A 143 10.90 -18.74 -13.58
N GLU A 144 9.62 -18.89 -13.89
CA GLU A 144 9.10 -20.05 -14.63
C GLU A 144 9.15 -19.86 -16.16
N TYR A 145 9.06 -18.62 -16.66
CA TYR A 145 8.94 -18.31 -18.10
C TYR A 145 10.00 -17.33 -18.61
N GLY A 146 10.81 -16.71 -17.74
CA GLY A 146 11.76 -15.66 -18.07
C GLY A 146 13.11 -16.12 -18.64
N PHE A 147 13.29 -17.40 -18.97
CA PHE A 147 14.58 -17.94 -19.39
C PHE A 147 15.17 -17.26 -20.65
N ALA A 148 14.35 -16.81 -21.60
CA ALA A 148 14.82 -16.08 -22.77
C ALA A 148 15.38 -14.69 -22.41
N ALA A 149 14.69 -13.96 -21.53
CA ALA A 149 15.15 -12.67 -21.01
C ALA A 149 16.44 -12.82 -20.20
N LYS A 150 16.52 -13.86 -19.37
CA LYS A 150 17.75 -14.20 -18.62
C LYS A 150 18.92 -14.49 -19.57
N HIS A 151 18.72 -15.28 -20.62
CA HIS A 151 19.75 -15.56 -21.62
C HIS A 151 20.19 -14.30 -22.36
N GLN A 152 19.26 -13.41 -22.70
CA GLN A 152 19.58 -12.11 -23.30
C GLN A 152 20.43 -11.24 -22.37
N ALA A 153 20.07 -11.14 -21.10
CA ALA A 153 20.85 -10.42 -20.09
C ALA A 153 22.27 -10.99 -19.93
N GLU A 154 22.43 -12.31 -19.95
CA GLU A 154 23.73 -12.99 -19.87
C GLU A 154 24.62 -12.73 -21.10
N THR A 155 24.02 -12.61 -22.29
CA THR A 155 24.76 -12.47 -23.57
C THR A 155 24.99 -11.04 -24.01
N ALA A 156 24.00 -10.16 -23.81
CA ALA A 156 24.03 -8.76 -24.25
C ALA A 156 24.29 -7.78 -23.09
N GLY A 157 24.32 -8.26 -21.85
CA GLY A 157 24.41 -7.43 -20.65
C GLY A 157 23.04 -6.89 -20.21
N GLY A 158 23.00 -6.23 -19.06
CA GLY A 158 21.78 -5.68 -18.48
C GLY A 158 21.09 -6.61 -17.46
N VAL A 159 19.84 -6.33 -17.17
CA VAL A 159 19.03 -7.06 -16.19
C VAL A 159 17.88 -7.75 -16.92
N ASP A 160 17.60 -9.00 -16.55
CA ASP A 160 16.51 -9.79 -17.18
C ASP A 160 15.13 -9.12 -17.08
N TRP A 161 14.90 -8.34 -16.03
CA TRP A 161 13.68 -7.54 -15.87
C TRP A 161 13.45 -6.54 -17.02
N ASP A 162 14.51 -5.90 -17.51
CA ASP A 162 14.38 -4.93 -18.59
C ASP A 162 13.91 -5.61 -19.89
N TYR A 163 14.43 -6.80 -20.17
CA TYR A 163 14.00 -7.60 -21.34
C TYR A 163 12.58 -8.13 -21.20
N LEU A 164 12.19 -8.54 -19.98
CA LEU A 164 10.81 -8.97 -19.70
C LEU A 164 9.83 -7.80 -19.90
N MET A 165 10.11 -6.65 -19.32
CA MET A 165 9.23 -5.48 -19.44
C MET A 165 9.17 -4.96 -20.87
N ALA A 166 10.28 -4.99 -21.62
CA ALA A 166 10.28 -4.66 -23.06
C ALA A 166 9.35 -5.60 -23.83
N SER A 167 9.39 -6.91 -23.55
CA SER A 167 8.51 -7.88 -24.22
C SER A 167 7.03 -7.66 -23.92
N ALA A 168 6.70 -7.24 -22.69
CA ALA A 168 5.33 -6.90 -22.32
C ALA A 168 4.87 -5.58 -22.96
N ALA A 169 5.77 -4.60 -23.09
CA ALA A 169 5.49 -3.32 -23.73
C ALA A 169 5.25 -3.44 -25.25
N GLU A 170 5.90 -4.40 -25.91
CA GLU A 170 5.68 -4.72 -27.33
C GLU A 170 4.33 -5.40 -27.60
N ALA A 171 3.76 -6.06 -26.61
CA ALA A 171 2.43 -6.66 -26.71
C ALA A 171 1.36 -5.55 -26.79
N PRO A 172 0.29 -5.71 -27.58
CA PRO A 172 -0.78 -4.71 -27.65
C PRO A 172 -1.58 -4.66 -26.35
N ALA A 173 -2.19 -3.50 -26.05
CA ALA A 173 -3.14 -3.37 -24.97
C ALA A 173 -4.27 -4.40 -25.10
N GLY A 174 -4.70 -4.98 -23.97
CA GLY A 174 -5.61 -6.12 -23.95
C GLY A 174 -4.95 -7.46 -24.27
N ALA A 175 -3.59 -7.51 -24.32
CA ALA A 175 -2.79 -8.75 -24.43
C ALA A 175 -3.33 -9.76 -25.47
N ARG A 176 -3.78 -9.28 -26.64
CA ARG A 176 -4.45 -10.08 -27.70
C ARG A 176 -5.68 -10.88 -27.23
N GLY A 177 -6.36 -10.39 -26.20
CA GLY A 177 -7.54 -11.06 -25.59
C GLY A 177 -7.20 -12.06 -24.51
N VAL A 178 -5.94 -12.16 -24.08
CA VAL A 178 -5.56 -12.93 -22.90
C VAL A 178 -5.87 -12.13 -21.66
N MET A 179 -6.57 -12.76 -20.72
CA MET A 179 -6.83 -12.19 -19.39
C MET A 179 -6.16 -13.06 -18.33
N PHE A 180 -5.66 -12.45 -17.29
CA PHE A 180 -5.10 -13.13 -16.14
C PHE A 180 -5.88 -12.81 -14.87
N LEU A 181 -6.29 -13.85 -14.15
CA LEU A 181 -6.87 -13.72 -12.82
C LEU A 181 -5.75 -13.81 -11.79
N PRO A 182 -5.44 -12.73 -11.04
CA PRO A 182 -4.25 -12.64 -10.21
C PRO A 182 -4.43 -13.28 -8.80
N HIS A 183 -4.97 -14.49 -8.72
CA HIS A 183 -5.28 -15.18 -7.46
C HIS A 183 -4.29 -16.33 -7.17
N MET A 184 -2.99 -16.13 -7.42
CA MET A 184 -1.98 -17.19 -7.23
C MET A 184 -1.81 -17.60 -5.76
N SER A 185 -2.10 -16.68 -4.83
CA SER A 185 -2.07 -16.91 -3.37
C SER A 185 -3.44 -16.66 -2.73
N GLY A 186 -4.52 -16.95 -3.47
CA GLY A 186 -5.90 -16.62 -3.09
C GLY A 186 -6.34 -15.26 -3.61
N ALA A 187 -7.62 -14.93 -3.44
CA ALA A 187 -8.18 -13.63 -3.74
C ALA A 187 -8.15 -12.73 -2.49
N GLY A 188 -7.67 -11.50 -2.68
CA GLY A 188 -7.74 -10.43 -1.70
C GLY A 188 -9.03 -9.59 -1.87
N CYS A 189 -8.96 -8.29 -1.48
CA CYS A 189 -10.02 -7.34 -1.73
C CYS A 189 -10.32 -7.23 -3.24
N PRO A 190 -11.57 -7.07 -3.68
CA PRO A 190 -12.80 -6.92 -2.89
C PRO A 190 -13.52 -8.23 -2.51
N VAL A 191 -13.14 -9.35 -3.08
CA VAL A 191 -13.79 -10.65 -2.85
C VAL A 191 -12.79 -11.60 -2.25
N VAL A 192 -12.68 -11.59 -0.92
CA VAL A 192 -11.70 -12.39 -0.18
C VAL A 192 -12.09 -13.88 -0.25
N ASP A 193 -11.35 -14.68 -1.00
CA ASP A 193 -11.45 -16.14 -1.03
C ASP A 193 -10.04 -16.78 -1.09
N PRO A 194 -9.56 -17.35 0.02
CA PRO A 194 -8.23 -17.98 0.05
C PRO A 194 -8.14 -19.26 -0.80
N ARG A 195 -9.25 -19.77 -1.32
CA ARG A 195 -9.29 -20.96 -2.19
C ARG A 195 -9.27 -20.61 -3.66
N SER A 196 -9.44 -19.33 -4.03
CA SER A 196 -9.38 -18.90 -5.42
C SER A 196 -7.98 -19.13 -5.98
N LEU A 197 -7.90 -19.54 -7.24
CA LEU A 197 -6.62 -19.81 -7.91
C LEU A 197 -6.45 -18.91 -9.13
N GLY A 198 -5.20 -18.55 -9.41
CA GLY A 198 -4.83 -17.81 -10.61
C GLY A 198 -5.15 -18.58 -11.89
N SER A 199 -5.51 -17.87 -12.95
CA SER A 199 -5.78 -18.48 -14.24
C SER A 199 -5.51 -17.54 -15.41
N PHE A 200 -5.12 -18.12 -16.56
CA PHE A 200 -5.14 -17.44 -17.85
C PHE A 200 -6.37 -17.86 -18.64
N VAL A 201 -7.06 -16.91 -19.25
CA VAL A 201 -8.21 -17.12 -20.10
C VAL A 201 -7.94 -16.47 -21.47
N GLY A 202 -8.41 -17.07 -22.57
CA GLY A 202 -8.23 -16.51 -23.90
C GLY A 202 -6.93 -16.93 -24.61
N LEU A 203 -6.24 -17.97 -24.14
CA LEU A 203 -5.03 -18.49 -24.78
C LEU A 203 -5.35 -19.05 -26.19
N SER A 204 -4.52 -18.70 -27.15
CA SER A 204 -4.51 -19.22 -28.53
C SER A 204 -3.07 -19.50 -28.98
N ASN A 205 -2.93 -20.14 -30.15
CA ASN A 205 -1.60 -20.40 -30.73
C ASN A 205 -0.85 -19.16 -31.23
N PHE A 206 -1.46 -17.99 -31.18
CA PHE A 206 -0.84 -16.70 -31.55
C PHE A 206 -0.33 -15.92 -30.33
N VAL A 207 -0.65 -16.36 -29.12
CA VAL A 207 -0.24 -15.71 -27.88
C VAL A 207 1.25 -15.91 -27.66
N THR A 208 1.96 -14.83 -27.39
CA THR A 208 3.39 -14.82 -27.07
C THR A 208 3.61 -14.75 -25.56
N ARG A 209 4.87 -14.92 -25.12
CA ARG A 209 5.26 -14.69 -23.72
C ARG A 209 5.03 -13.24 -23.31
N GLY A 210 5.31 -12.29 -24.19
CA GLY A 210 5.06 -10.86 -23.95
C GLY A 210 3.57 -10.59 -23.69
N ASP A 211 2.67 -11.21 -24.47
CA ASP A 211 1.23 -11.08 -24.26
C ASP A 211 0.81 -11.67 -22.89
N MET A 212 1.37 -12.82 -22.49
CA MET A 212 1.08 -13.41 -21.16
C MET A 212 1.56 -12.52 -20.02
N LEU A 213 2.77 -11.96 -20.13
CA LEU A 213 3.30 -11.06 -19.11
C LEU A 213 2.49 -9.76 -19.03
N ARG A 214 2.10 -9.22 -20.20
CA ARG A 214 1.19 -8.08 -20.26
C ARG A 214 -0.15 -8.38 -19.59
N ALA A 215 -0.73 -9.55 -19.86
CA ALA A 215 -1.97 -9.97 -19.23
C ALA A 215 -1.86 -10.06 -17.70
N ILE A 216 -0.70 -10.46 -17.15
CA ILE A 216 -0.46 -10.44 -15.70
C ILE A 216 -0.49 -8.99 -15.19
N ILE A 217 0.22 -8.07 -15.83
CA ILE A 217 0.28 -6.66 -15.43
C ILE A 217 -1.12 -6.02 -15.51
N GLU A 218 -1.83 -6.23 -16.62
CA GLU A 218 -3.20 -5.73 -16.77
C GLU A 218 -4.16 -6.35 -15.74
N GLY A 219 -4.02 -7.63 -15.43
CA GLY A 219 -4.81 -8.32 -14.39
C GLY A 219 -4.58 -7.73 -13.00
N LEU A 220 -3.34 -7.37 -12.66
CA LEU A 220 -3.01 -6.67 -11.41
C LEU A 220 -3.64 -5.27 -11.38
N ASP A 221 -3.59 -4.53 -12.49
CA ASP A 221 -4.16 -3.19 -12.55
C ASP A 221 -5.71 -3.21 -12.55
N TYR A 222 -6.35 -4.24 -13.11
CA TYR A 222 -7.80 -4.46 -12.95
C TYR A 222 -8.16 -4.77 -11.49
N GLN A 223 -7.35 -5.55 -10.79
CA GLN A 223 -7.53 -5.81 -9.36
C GLN A 223 -7.38 -4.52 -8.54
N PHE A 224 -6.38 -3.69 -8.84
CA PHE A 224 -6.25 -2.36 -8.24
C PHE A 224 -7.51 -1.51 -8.46
N LEU A 225 -8.02 -1.44 -9.69
CA LEU A 225 -9.26 -0.71 -10.01
C LEU A 225 -10.47 -1.25 -9.25
N ASP A 226 -10.56 -2.57 -9.06
CA ASP A 226 -11.65 -3.19 -8.29
C ASP A 226 -11.55 -2.85 -6.80
N ILE A 227 -10.33 -2.77 -6.24
CA ILE A 227 -10.12 -2.28 -4.86
C ILE A 227 -10.56 -0.81 -4.73
N VAL A 228 -10.21 0.05 -5.70
CA VAL A 228 -10.65 1.45 -5.74
C VAL A 228 -12.18 1.55 -5.79
N LYS A 229 -12.85 0.76 -6.63
CA LYS A 229 -14.32 0.70 -6.70
C LYS A 229 -14.96 0.21 -5.40
N ALA A 230 -14.34 -0.78 -4.75
CA ALA A 230 -14.78 -1.25 -3.45
C ALA A 230 -14.64 -0.16 -2.37
N MET A 231 -13.57 0.61 -2.42
CA MET A 231 -13.36 1.77 -1.55
C MET A 231 -14.44 2.84 -1.78
N GLN A 232 -14.74 3.19 -3.03
CA GLN A 232 -15.82 4.12 -3.37
C GLN A 232 -17.18 3.65 -2.83
N THR A 233 -17.50 2.38 -3.04
CA THR A 233 -18.80 1.80 -2.67
C THR A 233 -18.91 1.53 -1.18
N GLY A 234 -17.87 0.96 -0.57
CA GLY A 234 -17.86 0.52 0.84
C GLY A 234 -17.56 1.64 1.83
N LEU A 235 -16.75 2.62 1.43
CA LEU A 235 -16.31 3.72 2.30
C LEU A 235 -16.86 5.09 1.86
N GLY A 236 -17.55 5.18 0.71
CA GLY A 236 -18.08 6.43 0.21
C GLY A 236 -17.02 7.47 -0.18
N VAL A 237 -15.81 7.01 -0.50
CA VAL A 237 -14.69 7.89 -0.88
C VAL A 237 -14.76 8.19 -2.37
N ASP A 238 -14.56 9.46 -2.74
CA ASP A 238 -14.38 9.88 -4.13
C ASP A 238 -12.90 10.25 -4.34
N PRO A 239 -12.11 9.43 -5.06
CA PRO A 239 -10.69 9.69 -5.23
C PRO A 239 -10.43 10.91 -6.11
N ASP A 240 -9.67 11.87 -5.61
CA ASP A 240 -9.22 13.05 -6.34
C ASP A 240 -7.82 12.86 -6.94
N ARG A 241 -6.95 12.19 -6.20
CA ARG A 241 -5.52 12.04 -6.50
C ARG A 241 -5.07 10.62 -6.21
N PHE A 242 -4.29 10.05 -7.13
CA PHE A 242 -3.66 8.74 -6.96
C PHE A 242 -2.15 8.90 -6.85
N VAL A 243 -1.57 8.33 -5.80
CA VAL A 243 -0.14 8.37 -5.53
C VAL A 243 0.36 6.95 -5.36
N ALA A 244 1.41 6.57 -6.07
CA ALA A 244 2.02 5.26 -5.96
C ALA A 244 3.42 5.35 -5.34
N VAL A 245 3.71 4.42 -4.40
CA VAL A 245 5.02 4.25 -3.78
C VAL A 245 5.39 2.77 -3.71
N GLY A 246 6.63 2.48 -3.34
CA GLY A 246 7.12 1.12 -3.19
C GLY A 246 8.03 0.67 -4.33
N GLY A 247 8.51 -0.56 -4.28
CA GLY A 247 9.54 -1.04 -5.20
C GLY A 247 9.10 -1.12 -6.66
N ALA A 248 7.82 -1.38 -6.91
CA ALA A 248 7.26 -1.57 -8.24
C ALA A 248 7.12 -0.28 -9.05
N VAL A 249 7.12 0.91 -8.42
CA VAL A 249 7.02 2.20 -9.12
C VAL A 249 8.20 2.48 -10.06
N ARG A 250 9.31 1.76 -9.90
CA ARG A 250 10.46 1.80 -10.83
C ARG A 250 10.11 1.25 -12.21
N ASN A 251 9.07 0.45 -12.32
CA ASN A 251 8.58 -0.09 -13.59
C ASN A 251 7.65 0.91 -14.26
N LYS A 252 8.22 1.73 -15.16
CA LYS A 252 7.51 2.79 -15.90
C LYS A 252 6.36 2.24 -16.76
N PHE A 253 6.55 1.05 -17.35
CA PHE A 253 5.51 0.41 -18.16
C PHE A 253 4.29 0.06 -17.28
N TRP A 254 4.52 -0.53 -16.10
CA TRP A 254 3.44 -0.86 -15.18
C TRP A 254 2.70 0.39 -14.68
N MET A 255 3.43 1.44 -14.30
CA MET A 255 2.78 2.69 -13.85
C MET A 255 1.96 3.36 -14.97
N GLN A 256 2.44 3.34 -16.21
CA GLN A 256 1.66 3.84 -17.35
C GLN A 256 0.42 2.98 -17.58
N ASN A 257 0.55 1.65 -17.57
CA ASN A 257 -0.59 0.74 -17.73
C ASN A 257 -1.62 0.91 -16.61
N LYS A 258 -1.18 1.12 -15.37
CA LYS A 258 -2.06 1.41 -14.23
C LYS A 258 -2.85 2.70 -14.45
N ALA A 259 -2.20 3.78 -14.90
CA ALA A 259 -2.87 5.04 -15.24
C ALA A 259 -3.91 4.84 -16.36
N ASP A 260 -3.56 4.07 -17.40
CA ASP A 260 -4.45 3.75 -18.51
C ASP A 260 -5.69 2.98 -18.07
N VAL A 261 -5.52 1.97 -17.20
CA VAL A 261 -6.63 1.14 -16.68
C VAL A 261 -7.53 1.92 -15.72
N VAL A 262 -6.94 2.75 -14.85
CA VAL A 262 -7.71 3.57 -13.90
C VAL A 262 -8.42 4.74 -14.60
N GLY A 263 -7.89 5.19 -15.74
CA GLY A 263 -8.37 6.37 -16.45
C GLY A 263 -8.09 7.69 -15.70
N ARG A 264 -7.12 7.68 -14.80
CA ARG A 264 -6.74 8.83 -13.95
C ARG A 264 -5.21 8.92 -13.86
N PRO A 265 -4.65 10.12 -13.67
CA PRO A 265 -3.23 10.28 -13.45
C PRO A 265 -2.74 9.51 -12.22
N ILE A 266 -1.58 8.86 -12.34
CA ILE A 266 -0.86 8.23 -11.23
C ILE A 266 0.42 9.01 -10.97
N GLU A 267 0.56 9.54 -9.79
CA GLU A 267 1.75 10.28 -9.36
C GLU A 267 2.72 9.36 -8.62
N VAL A 268 3.99 9.42 -8.98
CA VAL A 268 5.09 8.74 -8.28
C VAL A 268 6.01 9.84 -7.72
N PRO A 269 5.90 10.21 -6.44
CA PRO A 269 6.69 11.28 -5.85
C PRO A 269 8.17 10.90 -5.71
N GLU A 270 9.06 11.91 -5.59
CA GLU A 270 10.47 11.69 -5.30
C GLU A 270 10.69 11.34 -3.82
N VAL A 271 10.30 10.13 -3.45
CA VAL A 271 10.48 9.58 -2.11
C VAL A 271 11.03 8.16 -2.25
N GLU A 272 12.27 7.93 -1.81
CA GLU A 272 12.89 6.60 -1.90
C GLU A 272 12.29 5.63 -0.87
N GLU A 273 12.15 6.10 0.38
CA GLU A 273 11.71 5.31 1.53
C GLU A 273 10.61 6.05 2.30
N ALA A 274 9.36 5.90 1.86
CA ALA A 274 8.23 6.63 2.44
C ALA A 274 7.98 6.28 3.92
N THR A 275 8.10 5.01 4.29
CA THR A 275 7.85 4.53 5.66
C THR A 275 8.82 5.11 6.69
N PRO A 276 10.16 5.02 6.52
CA PRO A 276 11.10 5.66 7.44
C PRO A 276 10.94 7.18 7.51
N LEU A 277 10.69 7.83 6.37
CA LEU A 277 10.45 9.28 6.35
C LEU A 277 9.19 9.64 7.14
N GLY A 278 8.11 8.88 7.00
CA GLY A 278 6.89 9.07 7.78
C GLY A 278 7.10 8.88 9.27
N ALA A 279 7.87 7.87 9.68
CA ALA A 279 8.24 7.69 11.08
C ALA A 279 9.06 8.88 11.61
N ALA A 280 9.98 9.43 10.81
CA ALA A 280 10.74 10.63 11.15
C ALA A 280 9.84 11.88 11.26
N ILE A 281 8.82 12.00 10.38
CA ILE A 281 7.81 13.08 10.46
C ILE A 281 7.06 12.98 11.80
N LEU A 282 6.60 11.79 12.19
CA LEU A 282 5.90 11.59 13.47
C LEU A 282 6.79 11.97 14.66
N ALA A 283 8.07 11.61 14.62
CA ALA A 283 9.02 12.02 15.63
C ALA A 283 9.19 13.56 15.65
N GLY A 284 9.30 14.19 14.49
CA GLY A 284 9.40 15.64 14.34
C GLY A 284 8.17 16.39 14.88
N ILE A 285 6.97 15.86 14.64
CA ILE A 285 5.72 16.42 15.21
C ILE A 285 5.73 16.27 16.73
N GLY A 286 6.11 15.09 17.24
CA GLY A 286 6.14 14.81 18.67
C GLY A 286 7.06 15.74 19.46
N VAL A 287 8.19 16.16 18.88
CA VAL A 287 9.14 17.07 19.52
C VAL A 287 8.95 18.54 19.12
N GLY A 288 7.92 18.86 18.32
CA GLY A 288 7.59 20.23 17.91
C GLY A 288 8.49 20.82 16.82
N LEU A 289 9.21 19.97 16.05
CA LEU A 289 9.91 20.38 14.84
C LEU A 289 8.92 20.77 13.74
N TYR A 290 7.84 20.01 13.61
CA TYR A 290 6.70 20.31 12.76
C TYR A 290 5.46 20.55 13.64
N LYS A 291 4.62 21.48 13.20
CA LYS A 291 3.39 21.84 13.90
C LYS A 291 2.33 20.71 13.83
N ASP A 292 2.18 20.14 12.65
CA ASP A 292 1.21 19.09 12.31
C ASP A 292 1.65 18.35 11.03
N GLU A 293 0.84 17.41 10.59
CA GLU A 293 1.09 16.60 9.41
C GLU A 293 1.15 17.43 8.12
N GLN A 294 0.35 18.50 8.04
CA GLN A 294 0.35 19.39 6.87
C GLN A 294 1.65 20.21 6.80
N ASP A 295 2.08 20.76 7.92
CA ASP A 295 3.35 21.51 7.99
C ASP A 295 4.53 20.61 7.64
N ALA A 296 4.55 19.37 8.13
CA ALA A 296 5.58 18.39 7.76
C ALA A 296 5.54 18.06 6.26
N PHE A 297 4.36 17.79 5.70
CA PHE A 297 4.18 17.52 4.28
C PHE A 297 4.72 18.66 3.41
N ASP A 298 4.38 19.90 3.74
CA ASP A 298 4.81 21.09 2.98
C ASP A 298 6.34 21.26 2.96
N HIS A 299 7.05 20.72 3.97
CA HIS A 299 8.51 20.76 4.05
C HIS A 299 9.20 19.59 3.33
N VAL A 300 8.58 18.39 3.30
CA VAL A 300 9.28 17.19 2.84
C VAL A 300 8.83 16.70 1.47
N TYR A 301 7.60 17.05 1.08
CA TYR A 301 7.04 16.55 -0.17
C TYR A 301 7.81 17.06 -1.39
N LYS A 302 8.15 16.15 -2.29
CA LYS A 302 8.74 16.47 -3.59
C LYS A 302 7.90 15.80 -4.69
N PRO A 303 7.34 16.60 -5.61
CA PRO A 303 6.65 16.05 -6.76
C PRO A 303 7.65 15.27 -7.61
N GLY A 304 7.21 14.14 -8.15
CA GLY A 304 7.99 13.32 -9.04
C GLY A 304 7.33 13.17 -10.40
N GLN A 305 7.35 11.96 -10.95
CA GLN A 305 6.78 11.68 -12.25
C GLN A 305 5.26 11.47 -12.14
N THR A 306 4.49 12.06 -13.05
CA THR A 306 3.07 11.75 -13.24
C THR A 306 2.89 10.98 -14.53
N TYR A 307 2.12 9.90 -14.47
CA TYR A 307 1.72 9.08 -15.62
C TYR A 307 0.28 9.45 -15.97
N GLU A 308 0.10 10.15 -17.08
CA GLU A 308 -1.23 10.51 -17.57
C GLU A 308 -1.85 9.34 -18.33
N PRO A 309 -3.17 9.08 -18.16
CA PRO A 309 -3.84 8.02 -18.91
C PRO A 309 -3.86 8.33 -20.41
N ASN A 310 -3.66 7.29 -21.22
CA ASN A 310 -3.78 7.41 -22.68
C ASN A 310 -5.28 7.45 -23.07
N PRO A 311 -5.79 8.56 -23.63
CA PRO A 311 -7.21 8.67 -23.96
C PRO A 311 -7.71 7.64 -25.00
N GLN A 312 -6.81 7.01 -25.74
CA GLN A 312 -7.14 5.99 -26.73
C GLN A 312 -7.35 4.60 -26.13
N LEU A 313 -6.90 4.41 -24.87
CA LEU A 313 -7.00 3.15 -24.11
C LEU A 313 -8.03 3.25 -22.99
N ALA A 314 -8.61 4.42 -22.76
CA ALA A 314 -9.67 4.60 -21.76
C ALA A 314 -10.87 3.71 -22.10
N PRO A 315 -11.47 3.01 -21.09
CA PRO A 315 -12.61 2.13 -21.26
C PRO A 315 -13.87 2.85 -21.75
#